data_d7ff6f50538c2218fdc1f5c6f78ebb2c
#
_entry.id   d7ff6f50538c2218fdc1f5c6f78ebb2c
#
_cell.length_a   1.000
_cell.length_b   1.000
_cell.length_c   1.000
_cell.angle_alpha   90.00
_cell.angle_beta   90.00
_cell.angle_gamma   90.00
#
_symmetry.space_group_name_H-M   'P 1'
#
loop_
_entity.id
_entity.type
_entity.pdbx_description
1 polymer ?
#
loop_
_entity_poly.entity_id
_entity_poly.type
_entity_poly.pdbx_seq_one_letter_code
_entity_poly.pdbx_strand_id
1 'polypeptide(L)'
;MLYNKHTGKRVKEPYNHINWLHKAIKEPSFNLCQCLFGLHLINEDYQKEIAIVESEKTAIIMSMFLPNFIWLATGSKSNFKYELLKPLKKRNCIAFPDKGEYSNWSNKAKELKSKGFKIEVSNILEQKSFKNGFDLANYYFNIN
;
A
#
# COMPACT_ATOMS: atom_id res chain seq x y z
N MET A 1 -4.27 3.78 15.82
CA MET A 1 -5.62 3.19 15.64
C MET A 1 -5.93 2.25 16.78
N LEU A 2 -7.21 2.16 17.19
CA LEU A 2 -7.66 1.22 18.22
C LEU A 2 -8.25 -0.03 17.57
N TYR A 3 -7.86 -1.21 18.09
CA TYR A 3 -8.37 -2.51 17.66
C TYR A 3 -9.05 -3.23 18.80
N ASN A 4 -10.12 -3.95 18.51
CA ASN A 4 -10.79 -4.80 19.47
C ASN A 4 -9.92 -6.03 19.74
N LYS A 5 -9.57 -6.26 21.02
CA LYS A 5 -8.63 -7.33 21.43
C LYS A 5 -9.16 -8.75 21.17
N HIS A 6 -10.47 -8.94 21.08
CA HIS A 6 -11.07 -10.26 20.86
C HIS A 6 -11.27 -10.60 19.39
N THR A 7 -11.55 -9.58 18.55
CA THR A 7 -11.88 -9.80 17.13
C THR A 7 -10.75 -9.41 16.19
N GLY A 8 -9.71 -8.70 16.67
CA GLY A 8 -8.66 -8.12 15.84
C GLY A 8 -9.14 -7.05 14.86
N LYS A 9 -10.43 -6.68 14.89
CA LYS A 9 -11.00 -5.68 13.99
C LYS A 9 -10.82 -4.27 14.54
N ARG A 10 -10.73 -3.30 13.61
CA ARG A 10 -10.68 -1.88 13.97
C ARG A 10 -11.97 -1.46 14.67
N VAL A 11 -11.85 -0.74 15.78
CA VAL A 11 -12.98 -0.12 16.47
C VAL A 11 -13.39 1.12 15.69
N LYS A 12 -14.64 1.17 15.24
CA LYS A 12 -15.21 2.26 14.45
C LYS A 12 -16.33 3.03 15.18
N GLU A 13 -16.95 2.38 16.19
CA GLU A 13 -18.03 2.97 16.98
C GLU A 13 -17.50 3.38 18.36
N PRO A 14 -17.94 4.54 18.92
CA PRO A 14 -18.84 5.53 18.31
C PRO A 14 -18.15 6.41 17.25
N TYR A 15 -16.82 6.32 17.09
CA TYR A 15 -16.02 7.01 16.08
C TYR A 15 -14.72 6.26 15.80
N ASN A 16 -14.06 6.58 14.69
CA ASN A 16 -12.77 6.01 14.35
C ASN A 16 -11.68 6.54 15.31
N HIS A 17 -11.13 5.66 16.14
CA HIS A 17 -10.05 6.00 17.06
C HIS A 17 -8.70 6.05 16.32
N ILE A 18 -8.46 7.15 15.60
CA ILE A 18 -7.21 7.40 14.88
C ILE A 18 -6.52 8.58 15.54
N ASN A 19 -5.28 8.39 15.98
CA ASN A 19 -4.46 9.48 16.47
C ASN A 19 -3.05 9.38 15.87
N TRP A 20 -2.40 10.51 15.75
CA TRP A 20 -1.04 10.64 15.28
C TRP A 20 -0.13 10.93 16.48
N LEU A 21 1.02 10.25 16.56
CA LEU A 21 1.93 10.40 17.70
C LEU A 21 2.30 11.86 17.97
N HIS A 22 2.69 12.62 16.94
CA HIS A 22 3.05 14.03 17.09
C HIS A 22 1.92 14.88 17.65
N LYS A 23 0.64 14.55 17.32
CA LYS A 23 -0.52 15.22 17.92
C LYS A 23 -0.74 14.81 19.37
N ALA A 24 -0.52 13.51 19.68
CA ALA A 24 -0.68 13.01 21.05
C ALA A 24 0.35 13.61 22.00
N ILE A 25 1.61 13.77 21.56
CA ILE A 25 2.68 14.38 22.36
C ILE A 25 2.76 15.91 22.22
N LYS A 26 1.84 16.51 21.43
CA LYS A 26 1.78 17.96 21.18
C LYS A 26 3.10 18.57 20.68
N GLU A 27 3.78 17.88 19.76
CA GLU A 27 5.03 18.34 19.15
C GLU A 27 4.77 19.56 18.25
N PRO A 28 5.17 20.80 18.64
CA PRO A 28 4.75 22.00 17.92
C PRO A 28 5.48 22.23 16.59
N SER A 29 6.67 21.67 16.45
CA SER A 29 7.52 21.86 15.27
C SER A 29 7.56 20.64 14.35
N PHE A 30 6.59 19.73 14.49
CA PHE A 30 6.57 18.51 13.71
C PHE A 30 6.26 18.76 12.23
N ASN A 31 7.22 18.46 11.37
CA ASN A 31 7.04 18.49 9.92
C ASN A 31 6.82 17.06 9.40
N LEU A 32 5.60 16.76 8.97
CA LEU A 32 5.24 15.43 8.47
C LEU A 32 5.87 15.18 7.09
N CYS A 33 6.86 14.31 7.04
CA CYS A 33 7.42 13.78 5.81
C CYS A 33 7.08 12.30 5.68
N GLN A 34 6.19 11.96 4.75
CA GLN A 34 5.77 10.58 4.49
C GLN A 34 6.66 9.95 3.42
N CYS A 35 6.96 8.67 3.58
CA CYS A 35 7.58 7.82 2.58
C CYS A 35 6.78 6.53 2.44
N LEU A 36 7.08 5.71 1.44
CA LEU A 36 6.52 4.38 1.32
C LEU A 36 7.00 3.50 2.48
N PHE A 37 6.10 2.71 3.04
CA PHE A 37 6.49 1.65 3.96
C PHE A 37 7.40 0.65 3.21
N GLY A 38 8.48 0.21 3.85
CA GLY A 38 9.45 -0.70 3.23
C GLY A 38 10.43 -0.03 2.25
N LEU A 39 10.40 1.30 2.07
CA LEU A 39 11.23 2.00 1.08
C LEU A 39 12.72 1.70 1.20
N HIS A 40 13.24 1.48 2.41
CA HIS A 40 14.65 1.15 2.64
C HIS A 40 15.09 -0.15 1.95
N LEU A 41 14.16 -1.08 1.71
CA LEU A 41 14.44 -2.38 1.09
C LEU A 41 14.80 -2.30 -0.40
N ILE A 42 14.47 -1.19 -1.09
CA ILE A 42 14.71 -1.08 -2.54
C ILE A 42 16.19 -1.12 -2.93
N ASN A 43 17.08 -0.88 -2.00
CA ASN A 43 18.54 -0.91 -2.20
C ASN A 43 19.17 -2.27 -1.89
N GLU A 44 18.41 -3.20 -1.29
CA GLU A 44 18.93 -4.50 -0.91
C GLU A 44 19.06 -5.45 -2.10
N ASP A 45 18.12 -5.35 -3.06
CA ASP A 45 18.12 -6.19 -4.25
C ASP A 45 17.56 -5.44 -5.46
N TYR A 46 18.43 -5.09 -6.40
CA TYR A 46 18.04 -4.38 -7.63
C TYR A 46 17.41 -5.30 -8.69
N GLN A 47 17.52 -6.62 -8.55
CA GLN A 47 16.95 -7.58 -9.49
C GLN A 47 15.47 -7.86 -9.21
N LYS A 48 15.05 -7.74 -7.96
CA LYS A 48 13.65 -7.98 -7.60
C LYS A 48 12.74 -6.86 -8.13
N GLU A 49 11.59 -7.26 -8.64
CA GLU A 49 10.50 -6.33 -8.92
C GLU A 49 9.90 -5.78 -7.63
N ILE A 50 9.34 -4.60 -7.73
CA ILE A 50 8.67 -3.95 -6.60
C ILE A 50 7.17 -4.17 -6.72
N ALA A 51 6.57 -4.71 -5.65
CA ALA A 51 5.14 -4.82 -5.50
C ALA A 51 4.63 -3.73 -4.55
N ILE A 52 3.58 -3.00 -4.97
CA ILE A 52 3.04 -1.88 -4.23
C ILE A 52 1.59 -2.19 -3.85
N VAL A 53 1.28 -2.12 -2.56
CA VAL A 53 -0.07 -2.29 -1.99
C VAL A 53 -0.50 -1.04 -1.22
N GLU A 54 -1.76 -0.99 -0.78
CA GLU A 54 -2.25 0.13 0.00
C GLU A 54 -1.75 0.06 1.46
N SER A 55 -1.94 -1.07 2.14
CA SER A 55 -1.68 -1.18 3.57
C SER A 55 -0.36 -1.88 3.91
N GLU A 56 0.30 -1.41 4.98
CA GLU A 56 1.52 -1.99 5.53
C GLU A 56 1.31 -3.46 5.95
N LYS A 57 0.14 -3.77 6.52
CA LYS A 57 -0.26 -5.14 6.88
C LYS A 57 -0.18 -6.05 5.65
N THR A 58 -0.75 -5.62 4.53
CA THR A 58 -0.75 -6.39 3.29
C THR A 58 0.67 -6.58 2.76
N ALA A 59 1.53 -5.54 2.79
CA ALA A 59 2.91 -5.65 2.36
C ALA A 59 3.69 -6.70 3.18
N ILE A 60 3.54 -6.68 4.52
CA ILE A 60 4.19 -7.66 5.41
C ILE A 60 3.71 -9.08 5.11
N ILE A 61 2.40 -9.30 5.02
CA ILE A 61 1.83 -10.63 4.77
C ILE A 61 2.30 -11.14 3.40
N MET A 62 2.22 -10.32 2.37
CA MET A 62 2.60 -10.72 1.02
C MET A 62 4.09 -10.99 0.87
N SER A 63 4.96 -10.36 1.66
CA SER A 63 6.39 -10.68 1.65
C SER A 63 6.68 -12.12 2.11
N MET A 64 5.78 -12.72 2.89
CA MET A 64 5.87 -14.13 3.29
C MET A 64 5.37 -15.09 2.19
N PHE A 65 4.29 -14.71 1.49
CA PHE A 65 3.72 -15.53 0.42
C PHE A 65 4.49 -15.43 -0.91
N LEU A 66 5.00 -14.24 -1.24
CA LEU A 66 5.71 -13.97 -2.49
C LEU A 66 7.03 -13.23 -2.20
N PRO A 67 8.05 -13.94 -1.66
CA PRO A 67 9.32 -13.33 -1.25
C PRO A 67 10.19 -12.87 -2.42
N ASN A 68 9.83 -13.19 -3.67
CA ASN A 68 10.54 -12.74 -4.85
C ASN A 68 10.31 -11.27 -5.21
N PHE A 69 9.37 -10.60 -4.54
CA PHE A 69 9.14 -9.16 -4.69
C PHE A 69 9.71 -8.39 -3.49
N ILE A 70 10.00 -7.12 -3.72
CA ILE A 70 10.14 -6.13 -2.65
C ILE A 70 8.77 -5.50 -2.43
N TRP A 71 8.16 -5.75 -1.27
CA TRP A 71 6.82 -5.27 -0.95
C TRP A 71 6.86 -3.92 -0.27
N LEU A 72 6.17 -2.95 -0.87
CA LEU A 72 6.02 -1.59 -0.37
C LEU A 72 4.54 -1.27 -0.15
N ALA A 73 4.26 -0.36 0.80
CA ALA A 73 2.91 0.15 0.96
C ALA A 73 2.84 1.68 0.92
N THR A 74 1.74 2.18 0.38
CA THR A 74 1.47 3.62 0.29
C THR A 74 0.89 4.20 1.59
N GLY A 75 0.37 3.35 2.48
CA GLY A 75 -0.31 3.74 3.73
C GLY A 75 -1.73 4.29 3.51
N SER A 76 -2.08 4.65 2.30
CA SER A 76 -3.44 4.99 1.88
C SER A 76 -3.56 5.04 0.36
N LYS A 77 -4.79 4.88 -0.16
CA LYS A 77 -5.08 4.95 -1.61
C LYS A 77 -4.69 6.29 -2.26
N SER A 78 -4.77 7.39 -1.52
CA SER A 78 -4.41 8.74 -2.00
C SER A 78 -2.91 8.95 -2.14
N ASN A 79 -2.10 8.13 -1.49
CA ASN A 79 -0.65 8.21 -1.49
C ASN A 79 0.02 7.50 -2.67
N PHE A 80 -0.75 6.85 -3.54
CA PHE A 80 -0.26 6.40 -4.85
C PHE A 80 -0.10 7.60 -5.77
N LYS A 81 1.01 8.35 -5.59
CA LYS A 81 1.29 9.63 -6.25
C LYS A 81 2.77 9.83 -6.49
N TYR A 82 3.10 10.74 -7.42
CA TYR A 82 4.46 11.00 -7.88
C TYR A 82 5.46 11.22 -6.74
N GLU A 83 5.11 12.06 -5.75
CA GLU A 83 6.01 12.48 -4.68
C GLU A 83 6.52 11.29 -3.85
N LEU A 84 5.62 10.34 -3.54
CA LEU A 84 5.99 9.14 -2.79
C LEU A 84 6.65 8.08 -3.66
N LEU A 85 6.25 7.97 -4.93
CA LEU A 85 6.74 6.94 -5.85
C LEU A 85 8.04 7.35 -6.56
N LYS A 86 8.45 8.62 -6.48
CA LYS A 86 9.66 9.15 -7.14
C LYS A 86 10.91 8.27 -6.97
N PRO A 87 11.21 7.69 -5.79
CA PRO A 87 12.37 6.81 -5.61
C PRO A 87 12.35 5.55 -6.49
N LEU A 88 11.16 5.15 -6.97
CA LEU A 88 10.95 3.92 -7.75
C LEU A 88 11.08 4.12 -9.27
N LYS A 89 11.36 5.33 -9.75
CA LYS A 89 11.30 5.68 -11.19
C LYS A 89 12.13 4.76 -12.10
N LYS A 90 13.24 4.20 -11.58
CA LYS A 90 14.13 3.32 -12.35
C LYS A 90 13.83 1.83 -12.15
N ARG A 91 12.85 1.47 -11.33
CA ARG A 91 12.51 0.11 -10.93
C ARG A 91 11.26 -0.37 -11.68
N ASN A 92 11.22 -1.67 -11.98
CA ASN A 92 9.99 -2.30 -12.44
C ASN A 92 9.05 -2.46 -11.26
N CYS A 93 7.81 -2.00 -11.40
CA CYS A 93 6.83 -1.98 -10.33
C CYS A 93 5.51 -2.59 -10.78
N ILE A 94 4.88 -3.37 -9.90
CA ILE A 94 3.51 -3.84 -10.05
C ILE A 94 2.70 -3.33 -8.87
N ALA A 95 1.63 -2.62 -9.12
CA ALA A 95 0.72 -2.14 -8.09
C ALA A 95 -0.52 -3.03 -7.98
N PHE A 96 -0.90 -3.37 -6.75
CA PHE A 96 -2.06 -4.20 -6.41
C PHE A 96 -3.02 -3.37 -5.57
N PRO A 97 -3.90 -2.57 -6.21
CA PRO A 97 -4.90 -1.79 -5.50
C PRO A 97 -5.92 -2.69 -4.80
N ASP A 98 -6.47 -2.23 -3.68
CA ASP A 98 -7.62 -2.87 -3.06
C ASP A 98 -8.81 -2.86 -4.01
N LYS A 99 -9.73 -3.82 -3.84
CA LYS A 99 -10.96 -3.92 -4.65
C LYS A 99 -11.73 -2.60 -4.69
N GLY A 100 -12.00 -2.13 -5.91
CA GLY A 100 -12.68 -0.86 -6.19
C GLY A 100 -11.74 0.33 -6.46
N GLU A 101 -10.42 0.16 -6.29
CA GLU A 101 -9.44 1.23 -6.55
C GLU A 101 -8.65 1.05 -7.86
N TYR A 102 -8.89 -0.01 -8.61
CA TYR A 102 -8.17 -0.31 -9.85
C TYR A 102 -8.21 0.85 -10.85
N SER A 103 -9.41 1.38 -11.14
CA SER A 103 -9.55 2.48 -12.11
C SER A 103 -8.79 3.74 -11.69
N ASN A 104 -8.83 4.07 -10.40
CA ASN A 104 -8.11 5.22 -9.83
C ASN A 104 -6.59 5.04 -9.98
N TRP A 105 -6.06 3.89 -9.53
CA TRP A 105 -4.63 3.63 -9.61
C TRP A 105 -4.13 3.45 -11.04
N SER A 106 -4.94 2.88 -11.94
CA SER A 106 -4.62 2.75 -13.37
C SER A 106 -4.49 4.11 -14.05
N ASN A 107 -5.35 5.07 -13.75
CA ASN A 107 -5.25 6.42 -14.30
C ASN A 107 -3.98 7.13 -13.79
N LYS A 108 -3.69 7.05 -12.49
CA LYS A 108 -2.45 7.58 -11.92
C LYS A 108 -1.21 6.89 -12.48
N ALA A 109 -1.26 5.58 -12.72
CA ALA A 109 -0.14 4.85 -13.35
C ALA A 109 0.12 5.32 -14.79
N LYS A 110 -0.92 5.64 -15.56
CA LYS A 110 -0.74 6.26 -16.91
C LYS A 110 0.00 7.60 -16.83
N GLU A 111 -0.36 8.45 -15.87
CA GLU A 111 0.33 9.72 -15.63
C GLU A 111 1.79 9.50 -15.18
N LEU A 112 2.05 8.49 -14.35
CA LEU A 112 3.40 8.14 -13.91
C LEU A 112 4.23 7.59 -15.08
N LYS A 113 3.65 6.74 -15.94
CA LYS A 113 4.31 6.23 -17.15
C LYS A 113 4.75 7.36 -18.08
N SER A 114 3.92 8.38 -18.27
CA SER A 114 4.30 9.57 -19.07
C SER A 114 5.48 10.34 -18.46
N LYS A 115 5.71 10.19 -17.15
CA LYS A 115 6.86 10.76 -16.43
C LYS A 115 8.06 9.80 -16.34
N GLY A 116 8.03 8.68 -17.07
CA GLY A 116 9.13 7.72 -17.20
C GLY A 116 9.18 6.62 -16.12
N PHE A 117 8.06 6.35 -15.44
CA PHE A 117 7.97 5.19 -14.54
C PHE A 117 7.68 3.89 -15.30
N LYS A 118 8.22 2.80 -14.80
CA LYS A 118 7.91 1.43 -15.26
C LYS A 118 6.97 0.77 -14.26
N ILE A 119 5.68 1.09 -14.36
CA ILE A 119 4.68 0.64 -13.39
C ILE A 119 3.46 0.05 -14.09
N GLU A 120 3.06 -1.14 -13.69
CA GLU A 120 1.83 -1.80 -14.10
C GLU A 120 0.84 -1.86 -12.92
N VAL A 121 -0.44 -1.99 -13.23
CA VAL A 121 -1.50 -2.13 -12.22
C VAL A 121 -2.24 -3.43 -12.46
N SER A 122 -2.25 -4.28 -11.45
CA SER A 122 -2.95 -5.56 -11.49
C SER A 122 -4.46 -5.36 -11.26
N ASN A 123 -5.27 -6.03 -12.06
CA ASN A 123 -6.72 -6.07 -11.91
C ASN A 123 -7.23 -7.34 -11.22
N ILE A 124 -6.35 -8.11 -10.60
CA ILE A 124 -6.66 -9.43 -10.05
C ILE A 124 -7.85 -9.41 -9.07
N LEU A 125 -7.97 -8.35 -8.28
CA LEU A 125 -9.06 -8.22 -7.31
C LEU A 125 -10.36 -7.75 -7.97
N GLU A 126 -10.29 -7.04 -9.11
CA GLU A 126 -11.48 -6.56 -9.82
C GLU A 126 -12.23 -7.69 -10.56
N GLN A 127 -11.54 -8.76 -10.95
CA GLN A 127 -12.12 -9.91 -11.63
C GLN A 127 -13.02 -10.78 -10.72
N LYS A 128 -13.00 -10.56 -9.41
CA LYS A 128 -13.73 -11.37 -8.42
C LYS A 128 -14.91 -10.58 -7.83
N SER A 129 -15.96 -11.27 -7.44
CA SER A 129 -17.13 -10.70 -6.74
C SER A 129 -16.83 -10.40 -5.26
N PHE A 130 -15.66 -9.83 -4.98
CA PHE A 130 -15.26 -9.42 -3.65
C PHE A 130 -15.89 -8.08 -3.27
N LYS A 131 -16.06 -7.85 -1.97
CA LYS A 131 -16.51 -6.56 -1.44
C LYS A 131 -15.44 -5.49 -1.65
N ASN A 132 -15.85 -4.24 -1.82
CA ASN A 132 -14.91 -3.11 -1.89
C ASN A 132 -14.00 -3.06 -0.65
N GLY A 133 -12.73 -2.74 -0.85
CA GLY A 133 -11.71 -2.74 0.20
C GLY A 133 -11.15 -4.13 0.53
N PHE A 134 -11.47 -5.16 -0.27
CA PHE A 134 -10.83 -6.46 -0.18
C PHE A 134 -9.39 -6.34 -0.71
N ASP A 135 -8.42 -6.72 0.11
CA ASP A 135 -7.01 -6.57 -0.20
C ASP A 135 -6.34 -7.86 -0.70
N LEU A 136 -5.12 -7.76 -1.19
CA LEU A 136 -4.38 -8.89 -1.75
C LEU A 136 -4.07 -9.97 -0.70
N ALA A 137 -3.81 -9.61 0.55
CA ALA A 137 -3.60 -10.59 1.62
C ALA A 137 -4.88 -11.39 1.88
N ASN A 138 -6.04 -10.73 1.90
CA ASN A 138 -7.32 -11.42 2.02
C ASN A 138 -7.55 -12.39 0.85
N TYR A 139 -7.13 -12.02 -0.36
CA TYR A 139 -7.20 -12.91 -1.52
C TYR A 139 -6.36 -14.18 -1.29
N TYR A 140 -5.11 -14.05 -0.87
CA TYR A 140 -4.21 -15.18 -0.62
C TYR A 140 -4.67 -16.07 0.53
N PHE A 141 -5.26 -15.50 1.59
CA PHE A 141 -5.85 -16.30 2.69
C PHE A 141 -7.10 -17.08 2.28
N ASN A 142 -7.82 -16.67 1.23
CA ASN A 142 -9.01 -17.37 0.78
C ASN A 142 -8.73 -18.46 -0.28
N ILE A 143 -7.53 -18.49 -0.86
CA ILE A 143 -7.18 -19.49 -1.89
C ILE A 143 -6.19 -20.56 -1.36
N ASN A 144 -5.62 -20.36 -0.19
CA ASN A 144 -4.75 -21.30 0.53
C ASN A 144 -5.40 -21.73 1.84
#